data_ebf9c7b9e87a3a2ca6b92349ebe31ae9
#
_entry.id   ebf9c7b9e87a3a2ca6b92349ebe31ae9
#
_cell.length_a   1.000
_cell.length_b   1.000
_cell.length_c   1.000
_cell.angle_alpha   90.00
_cell.angle_beta   90.00
_cell.angle_gamma   90.00
#
_symmetry.space_group_name_H-M   'P 1'
#
loop_
_entity.id
_entity.type
_entity.pdbx_description
1 polymer ?
#
loop_
_entity_poly.entity_id
_entity_poly.type
_entity_poly.pdbx_seq_one_letter_code
_entity_poly.pdbx_strand_id
1 'polypeptide(L)'
;MATLRGQLTDYQSLIEQSRQQQDYIRASLQETRGHIASLTALQEAASDGRERAALGDWLETESLQSDGTVYATLEVDTGWETAIEQVLGEALSAQLLAAVDVRDLAGIAALPSGAFVVDNQSELAGDVASTLAAHVKGPARVRSWLQAVLVAEDLDDAQRLCRDLSPGQSVVTPDGHW
;
A
#
# COMPACT_ATOMS: atom_id res chain seq x y z
N MET A 1 17.31 0.18 59.85
CA MET A 1 16.41 -1.00 59.67
C MET A 1 15.10 -0.63 59.00
N ALA A 2 14.44 0.50 59.31
CA ALA A 2 13.18 0.92 58.68
C ALA A 2 13.37 1.29 57.18
N THR A 3 14.43 1.94 56.80
CA THR A 3 14.73 2.36 55.42
C THR A 3 14.94 1.20 54.43
N LEU A 4 15.59 0.12 54.86
CA LEU A 4 15.80 -1.07 54.03
C LEU A 4 14.50 -1.83 53.76
N ARG A 5 13.57 -1.86 54.71
CA ARG A 5 12.25 -2.48 54.53
C ARG A 5 11.38 -1.66 53.56
N GLY A 6 11.43 -0.33 53.62
CA GLY A 6 10.77 0.54 52.68
C GLY A 6 11.26 0.32 51.22
N GLN A 7 12.56 0.30 51.02
CA GLN A 7 13.14 0.03 49.71
C GLN A 7 12.75 -1.33 49.14
N LEU A 8 12.65 -2.36 49.99
CA LEU A 8 12.26 -3.70 49.56
C LEU A 8 10.80 -3.75 49.09
N THR A 9 9.91 -3.03 49.78
CA THR A 9 8.50 -2.90 49.40
C THR A 9 8.37 -2.12 48.07
N ASP A 10 9.15 -1.06 47.89
CA ASP A 10 9.16 -0.27 46.67
C ASP A 10 9.61 -1.11 45.46
N TYR A 11 10.69 -1.89 45.60
CA TYR A 11 11.16 -2.80 44.55
C TYR A 11 10.14 -3.91 44.25
N GLN A 12 9.46 -4.45 45.27
CA GLN A 12 8.42 -5.46 45.05
C GLN A 12 7.24 -4.89 44.27
N SER A 13 6.81 -3.65 44.56
CA SER A 13 5.74 -2.99 43.80
C SER A 13 6.15 -2.70 42.35
N LEU A 14 7.38 -2.29 42.14
CA LEU A 14 7.92 -2.04 40.79
C LEU A 14 8.00 -3.30 39.94
N ILE A 15 8.43 -4.41 40.56
CA ILE A 15 8.45 -5.74 39.89
C ILE A 15 7.05 -6.16 39.49
N GLU A 16 6.08 -5.99 40.37
CA GLU A 16 4.70 -6.35 40.09
C GLU A 16 4.07 -5.51 39.00
N GLN A 17 4.30 -4.20 38.98
CA GLN A 17 3.89 -3.29 37.89
C GLN A 17 4.53 -3.69 36.58
N SER A 18 5.83 -3.99 36.58
CA SER A 18 6.55 -4.42 35.38
C SER A 18 6.00 -5.74 34.82
N ARG A 19 5.65 -6.70 35.68
CA ARG A 19 5.02 -7.96 35.27
C ARG A 19 3.64 -7.73 34.65
N GLN A 20 2.80 -6.93 35.27
CA GLN A 20 1.46 -6.60 34.76
C GLN A 20 1.55 -5.91 33.38
N GLN A 21 2.52 -5.01 33.22
CA GLN A 21 2.76 -4.34 31.96
C GLN A 21 3.26 -5.33 30.86
N GLN A 22 4.12 -6.27 31.26
CA GLN A 22 4.60 -7.32 30.36
C GLN A 22 3.47 -8.26 29.91
N ASP A 23 2.58 -8.64 30.81
CA ASP A 23 1.45 -9.51 30.50
C ASP A 23 0.44 -8.79 29.59
N TYR A 24 0.18 -7.50 29.84
CA TYR A 24 -0.65 -6.67 28.97
C TYR A 24 -0.07 -6.58 27.54
N ILE A 25 1.22 -6.29 27.41
CA ILE A 25 1.89 -6.21 26.11
C ILE A 25 1.86 -7.55 25.38
N ARG A 26 2.07 -8.66 26.11
CA ARG A 26 1.98 -10.01 25.51
C ARG A 26 0.59 -10.34 25.01
N ALA A 27 -0.45 -10.00 25.78
CA ALA A 27 -1.83 -10.21 25.37
C ALA A 27 -2.18 -9.39 24.12
N SER A 28 -1.83 -8.11 24.10
CA SER A 28 -2.04 -7.23 22.93
C SER A 28 -1.29 -7.70 21.68
N LEU A 29 -0.06 -8.17 21.85
CA LEU A 29 0.73 -8.72 20.76
C LEU A 29 0.11 -10.00 20.19
N GLN A 30 -0.44 -10.85 21.05
CA GLN A 30 -1.08 -12.10 20.64
C GLN A 30 -2.41 -11.84 19.92
N GLU A 31 -3.19 -10.86 20.38
CA GLU A 31 -4.40 -10.39 19.73
C GLU A 31 -4.10 -9.82 18.33
N THR A 32 -3.12 -8.93 18.24
CA THR A 32 -2.69 -8.35 16.94
C THR A 32 -2.21 -9.42 15.96
N ARG A 33 -1.44 -10.41 16.44
CA ARG A 33 -1.03 -11.54 15.61
C ARG A 33 -2.21 -12.38 15.12
N GLY A 34 -3.22 -12.58 15.97
CA GLY A 34 -4.46 -13.26 15.60
C GLY A 34 -5.22 -12.52 14.52
N HIS A 35 -5.33 -11.19 14.63
CA HIS A 35 -5.95 -10.35 13.60
C HIS A 35 -5.19 -10.41 12.27
N ILE A 36 -3.86 -10.31 12.29
CA ILE A 36 -3.03 -10.42 11.09
C ILE A 36 -3.25 -11.79 10.42
N ALA A 37 -3.20 -12.88 11.17
CA ALA A 37 -3.40 -14.22 10.62
C ALA A 37 -4.80 -14.39 10.00
N SER A 38 -5.85 -13.85 10.65
CA SER A 38 -7.21 -13.87 10.13
C SER A 38 -7.34 -13.05 8.84
N LEU A 39 -6.78 -11.83 8.80
CA LEU A 39 -6.81 -10.99 7.63
C LEU A 39 -6.01 -11.60 6.47
N THR A 40 -4.86 -12.21 6.75
CA THR A 40 -4.05 -12.92 5.74
C THR A 40 -4.85 -14.08 5.14
N ALA A 41 -5.51 -14.89 5.99
CA ALA A 41 -6.34 -16.01 5.51
C ALA A 41 -7.53 -15.55 4.68
N LEU A 42 -8.17 -14.42 5.05
CA LEU A 42 -9.24 -13.83 4.26
C LEU A 42 -8.74 -13.28 2.93
N GLN A 43 -7.58 -12.65 2.93
CA GLN A 43 -6.93 -12.13 1.71
C GLN A 43 -6.50 -13.27 0.77
N GLU A 44 -5.98 -14.38 1.31
CA GLU A 44 -5.64 -15.57 0.54
C GLU A 44 -6.89 -16.25 -0.05
N ALA A 45 -8.01 -16.26 0.68
CA ALA A 45 -9.27 -16.81 0.21
C ALA A 45 -9.96 -15.91 -0.82
N ALA A 46 -9.84 -14.60 -0.69
CA ALA A 46 -10.42 -13.62 -1.61
C ALA A 46 -9.62 -13.46 -2.91
N SER A 47 -8.30 -13.65 -2.86
CA SER A 47 -7.48 -13.69 -4.04
C SER A 47 -7.50 -15.12 -4.58
N ASP A 48 -8.00 -15.30 -5.82
CA ASP A 48 -8.01 -16.60 -6.50
C ASP A 48 -6.56 -17.14 -6.53
N GLY A 49 -6.23 -17.95 -5.54
CA GLY A 49 -4.88 -18.49 -5.35
C GLY A 49 -4.37 -19.25 -6.58
N ARG A 50 -5.32 -19.73 -7.43
CA ARG A 50 -5.02 -20.38 -8.70
C ARG A 50 -4.52 -19.39 -9.76
N GLU A 51 -5.13 -18.20 -9.85
CA GLU A 51 -4.71 -17.18 -10.83
C GLU A 51 -3.32 -16.63 -10.46
N ARG A 52 -3.08 -16.42 -9.18
CA ARG A 52 -1.78 -15.95 -8.68
C ARG A 52 -0.68 -17.00 -8.86
N ALA A 53 -0.97 -18.29 -8.63
CA ALA A 53 -0.05 -19.39 -8.89
C ALA A 53 0.24 -19.53 -10.40
N ALA A 54 -0.79 -19.50 -11.25
CA ALA A 54 -0.64 -19.55 -12.70
C ALA A 54 0.19 -18.37 -13.23
N LEU A 55 0.04 -17.18 -12.63
CA LEU A 55 0.82 -16.00 -12.96
C LEU A 55 2.30 -16.17 -12.56
N GLY A 56 2.54 -16.73 -11.36
CA GLY A 56 3.90 -17.04 -10.90
C GLY A 56 4.62 -18.02 -11.81
N ASP A 57 3.95 -19.15 -12.13
CA ASP A 57 4.48 -20.17 -13.02
C ASP A 57 4.76 -19.62 -14.45
N TRP A 58 3.89 -18.71 -14.91
CA TRP A 58 4.09 -18.05 -16.19
C TRP A 58 5.29 -17.10 -16.19
N LEU A 59 5.45 -16.29 -15.14
CA LEU A 59 6.61 -15.38 -14.99
C LEU A 59 7.92 -16.16 -14.97
N GLU A 60 7.97 -17.30 -14.26
CA GLU A 60 9.15 -18.19 -14.25
C GLU A 60 9.42 -18.78 -15.64
N THR A 61 8.39 -19.23 -16.36
CA THR A 61 8.50 -19.81 -17.69
C THR A 61 9.08 -18.82 -18.68
N GLU A 62 8.61 -17.57 -18.64
CA GLU A 62 9.07 -16.49 -19.52
C GLU A 62 10.34 -15.79 -19.02
N SER A 63 10.90 -16.25 -17.89
CA SER A 63 12.10 -15.65 -17.27
C SER A 63 11.93 -14.15 -16.95
N LEU A 64 10.70 -13.73 -16.64
CA LEU A 64 10.38 -12.36 -16.25
C LEU A 64 10.56 -12.16 -14.76
N GLN A 65 11.24 -11.09 -14.36
CA GLN A 65 11.37 -10.74 -12.95
C GLN A 65 10.24 -9.79 -12.55
N SER A 66 9.55 -10.14 -11.46
CA SER A 66 8.57 -9.27 -10.82
C SER A 66 9.13 -8.73 -9.51
N ASP A 67 8.98 -7.42 -9.30
CA ASP A 67 9.32 -6.74 -8.04
C ASP A 67 8.18 -6.86 -7.01
N GLY A 68 7.19 -7.70 -7.28
CA GLY A 68 6.02 -7.89 -6.45
C GLY A 68 4.79 -7.13 -6.95
N THR A 69 3.80 -6.94 -6.08
CA THR A 69 2.60 -6.19 -6.42
C THR A 69 2.82 -4.69 -6.28
N VAL A 70 2.04 -3.89 -7.00
CA VAL A 70 2.05 -2.42 -6.87
C VAL A 70 1.84 -2.03 -5.41
N TYR A 71 0.89 -2.64 -4.71
CA TYR A 71 0.64 -2.40 -3.29
C TYR A 71 1.91 -2.57 -2.43
N ALA A 72 2.69 -3.61 -2.67
CA ALA A 72 3.88 -3.90 -1.87
C ALA A 72 5.04 -2.91 -2.09
N THR A 73 5.01 -2.17 -3.20
CA THR A 73 6.06 -1.23 -3.59
C THR A 73 5.72 0.23 -3.33
N LEU A 74 4.48 0.52 -2.88
CA LEU A 74 4.04 1.88 -2.59
C LEU A 74 4.24 2.23 -1.11
N GLU A 75 4.81 3.41 -0.88
CA GLU A 75 4.77 4.09 0.42
C GLU A 75 3.82 5.29 0.28
N VAL A 76 2.77 5.32 1.10
CA VAL A 76 1.73 6.35 1.07
C VAL A 76 1.86 7.24 2.31
N ASP A 77 1.70 8.54 2.14
CA ASP A 77 1.66 9.48 3.27
C ASP A 77 0.42 9.22 4.13
N THR A 78 0.59 9.32 5.45
CA THR A 78 -0.49 9.09 6.42
C THR A 78 -1.71 9.98 6.13
N GLY A 79 -2.88 9.35 6.03
CA GLY A 79 -4.16 10.00 5.77
C GLY A 79 -4.57 10.00 4.29
N TRP A 80 -3.73 9.51 3.38
CA TRP A 80 -4.04 9.40 1.95
C TRP A 80 -4.28 7.95 1.48
N GLU A 81 -4.24 6.99 2.40
CA GLU A 81 -4.37 5.57 2.09
C GLU A 81 -5.71 5.26 1.39
N THR A 82 -6.81 5.81 1.92
CA THR A 82 -8.16 5.63 1.36
C THR A 82 -8.29 6.23 -0.03
N ALA A 83 -7.71 7.41 -0.26
CA ALA A 83 -7.70 8.05 -1.57
C ALA A 83 -6.93 7.21 -2.61
N ILE A 84 -5.77 6.68 -2.22
CA ILE A 84 -4.96 5.81 -3.10
C ILE A 84 -5.71 4.51 -3.42
N GLU A 85 -6.31 3.88 -2.43
CA GLU A 85 -7.10 2.66 -2.62
C GLU A 85 -8.28 2.91 -3.56
N GLN A 86 -8.97 4.04 -3.41
CA GLN A 86 -10.11 4.41 -4.25
C GLN A 86 -9.69 4.67 -5.70
N VAL A 87 -8.56 5.37 -5.91
CA VAL A 87 -8.09 5.76 -7.25
C VAL A 87 -7.44 4.59 -7.98
N LEU A 88 -6.59 3.82 -7.32
CA LEU A 88 -5.89 2.70 -7.95
C LEU A 88 -6.73 1.41 -8.00
N GLY A 89 -7.60 1.19 -7.01
CA GLY A 89 -8.49 0.03 -6.98
C GLY A 89 -7.77 -1.30 -7.26
N GLU A 90 -8.24 -2.03 -8.27
CA GLU A 90 -7.67 -3.32 -8.67
C GLU A 90 -6.21 -3.22 -9.14
N ALA A 91 -5.76 -2.04 -9.61
CA ALA A 91 -4.38 -1.86 -10.05
C ALA A 91 -3.36 -2.04 -8.90
N LEU A 92 -3.80 -1.93 -7.63
CA LEU A 92 -2.94 -2.23 -6.48
C LEU A 92 -2.49 -3.70 -6.43
N SER A 93 -3.30 -4.62 -6.94
CA SER A 93 -2.97 -6.05 -7.01
C SER A 93 -2.12 -6.43 -8.23
N ALA A 94 -1.92 -5.49 -9.16
CA ALA A 94 -1.14 -5.72 -10.37
C ALA A 94 0.32 -6.04 -10.04
N GLN A 95 0.90 -6.95 -10.83
CA GLN A 95 2.33 -7.27 -10.74
C GLN A 95 3.17 -6.17 -11.39
N LEU A 96 4.24 -5.78 -10.70
CA LEU A 96 5.22 -4.85 -11.22
C LEU A 96 6.33 -5.63 -11.92
N LEU A 97 6.46 -5.43 -13.21
CA LEU A 97 7.55 -5.99 -13.99
C LEU A 97 8.66 -4.96 -14.13
N ALA A 98 9.90 -5.36 -13.84
CA ALA A 98 11.08 -4.60 -14.21
C ALA A 98 11.10 -4.35 -15.72
N ALA A 99 11.67 -3.21 -16.14
CA ALA A 99 11.65 -2.70 -17.52
C ALA A 99 11.83 -3.83 -18.56
N VAL A 100 10.71 -4.33 -19.05
CA VAL A 100 10.66 -5.31 -20.13
C VAL A 100 10.43 -4.52 -21.41
N ASP A 101 11.18 -4.80 -22.47
CA ASP A 101 10.85 -4.21 -23.79
C ASP A 101 9.47 -4.75 -24.19
N VAL A 102 8.52 -3.83 -24.39
CA VAL A 102 7.13 -4.17 -24.80
C VAL A 102 7.11 -5.03 -26.08
N ARG A 103 8.18 -5.01 -26.86
CA ARG A 103 8.34 -5.88 -28.03
C ARG A 103 8.50 -7.34 -27.65
N ASP A 104 9.11 -7.63 -26.50
CA ASP A 104 9.29 -8.99 -26.02
C ASP A 104 7.95 -9.59 -25.55
N LEU A 105 7.05 -8.75 -25.02
CA LEU A 105 5.69 -9.16 -24.66
C LEU A 105 4.80 -9.50 -25.86
N ALA A 106 5.06 -8.89 -27.02
CA ALA A 106 4.28 -9.14 -28.25
C ALA A 106 4.49 -10.55 -28.84
N GLY A 107 5.54 -11.25 -28.43
CA GLY A 107 5.84 -12.64 -28.83
C GLY A 107 5.23 -13.69 -27.89
N ILE A 108 4.63 -13.30 -26.79
CA ILE A 108 4.12 -14.20 -25.74
C ILE A 108 2.71 -14.67 -26.11
N ALA A 109 2.57 -15.96 -26.44
CA ALA A 109 1.37 -16.54 -27.03
C ALA A 109 0.18 -16.69 -26.05
N ALA A 110 0.38 -16.57 -24.73
CA ALA A 110 -0.67 -16.78 -23.72
C ALA A 110 -0.39 -15.91 -22.49
N LEU A 111 -0.79 -14.65 -22.54
CA LEU A 111 -0.84 -13.80 -21.34
C LEU A 111 -1.94 -14.33 -20.39
N PRO A 112 -1.62 -14.68 -19.15
CA PRO A 112 -2.63 -14.99 -18.17
C PRO A 112 -3.49 -13.74 -17.89
N SER A 113 -4.73 -13.94 -17.47
CA SER A 113 -5.55 -12.84 -16.98
C SER A 113 -4.90 -12.22 -15.74
N GLY A 114 -4.64 -10.94 -15.78
CA GLY A 114 -4.00 -10.18 -14.72
C GLY A 114 -3.54 -8.82 -15.23
N ALA A 115 -3.44 -7.87 -14.33
CA ALA A 115 -2.90 -6.56 -14.67
C ALA A 115 -1.39 -6.54 -14.45
N PHE A 116 -0.66 -6.03 -15.42
CA PHE A 116 0.78 -5.84 -15.35
C PHE A 116 1.10 -4.36 -15.46
N VAL A 117 2.02 -3.90 -14.62
CA VAL A 117 2.60 -2.58 -14.71
C VAL A 117 4.06 -2.74 -15.12
N VAL A 118 4.43 -2.17 -16.27
CA VAL A 118 5.82 -2.10 -16.65
C VAL A 118 6.39 -0.78 -16.18
N ASP A 119 7.34 -0.82 -15.26
CA ASP A 119 8.05 0.37 -14.82
C ASP A 119 9.18 0.71 -15.82
N ASN A 120 8.93 1.69 -16.64
CA ASN A 120 9.88 2.18 -17.64
C ASN A 120 10.56 3.48 -17.23
N GLN A 121 10.72 3.75 -15.95
CA GLN A 121 11.40 4.93 -15.39
C GLN A 121 11.01 6.26 -16.08
N SER A 122 9.73 6.44 -16.35
CA SER A 122 9.23 7.72 -16.86
C SER A 122 9.45 8.81 -15.81
N GLU A 123 10.22 9.83 -16.15
CA GLU A 123 10.30 11.02 -15.32
C GLU A 123 8.92 11.64 -15.16
N LEU A 124 8.58 12.03 -13.93
CA LEU A 124 7.35 12.74 -13.67
C LEU A 124 7.43 14.11 -14.33
N ALA A 125 6.50 14.39 -15.24
CA ALA A 125 6.46 15.64 -15.98
C ALA A 125 5.57 16.64 -15.25
N GLY A 126 6.07 17.86 -14.99
CA GLY A 126 5.29 18.97 -14.45
C GLY A 126 5.26 19.07 -12.93
N ASP A 127 4.38 19.96 -12.43
CA ASP A 127 4.19 20.20 -11.00
C ASP A 127 3.37 19.07 -10.37
N VAL A 128 3.99 18.32 -9.49
CA VAL A 128 3.36 17.21 -8.75
C VAL A 128 2.78 17.65 -7.41
N ALA A 129 3.09 18.86 -6.93
CA ALA A 129 2.78 19.28 -5.56
C ALA A 129 1.27 19.31 -5.24
N SER A 130 0.44 19.56 -6.25
CA SER A 130 -1.01 19.62 -6.13
C SER A 130 -1.72 18.34 -6.54
N THR A 131 -0.98 17.26 -6.75
CA THR A 131 -1.52 15.99 -7.25
C THR A 131 -1.32 14.86 -6.24
N LEU A 132 -2.11 13.80 -6.39
CA LEU A 132 -2.01 12.61 -5.54
C LEU A 132 -0.62 11.94 -5.64
N ALA A 133 0.11 12.16 -6.72
CA ALA A 133 1.48 11.69 -6.89
C ALA A 133 2.47 12.29 -5.88
N ALA A 134 2.16 13.44 -5.27
CA ALA A 134 2.99 14.05 -4.21
C ALA A 134 2.97 13.24 -2.91
N HIS A 135 1.85 12.55 -2.64
CA HIS A 135 1.61 11.79 -1.41
C HIS A 135 2.02 10.32 -1.50
N VAL A 136 2.70 9.94 -2.61
CA VAL A 136 3.09 8.55 -2.85
C VAL A 136 4.54 8.48 -3.30
N LYS A 137 5.28 7.57 -2.67
CA LYS A 137 6.59 7.11 -3.15
C LYS A 137 6.44 5.71 -3.72
N GLY A 138 7.15 5.41 -4.80
CA GLY A 138 7.08 4.12 -5.47
C GLY A 138 7.40 4.21 -6.95
N PRO A 139 7.01 3.20 -7.72
CA PRO A 139 7.31 3.10 -9.14
C PRO A 139 6.88 4.34 -9.93
N ALA A 140 7.77 4.84 -10.78
CA ALA A 140 7.54 6.08 -11.55
C ALA A 140 6.28 5.98 -12.43
N ARG A 141 6.00 4.80 -12.98
CA ARG A 141 4.82 4.56 -13.80
C ARG A 141 3.53 4.73 -13.03
N VAL A 142 3.44 4.17 -11.82
CA VAL A 142 2.25 4.32 -10.96
C VAL A 142 2.07 5.77 -10.56
N ARG A 143 3.15 6.43 -10.16
CA ARG A 143 3.13 7.86 -9.84
C ARG A 143 2.67 8.73 -11.02
N SER A 144 3.03 8.37 -12.25
CA SER A 144 2.60 9.09 -13.45
C SER A 144 1.07 9.04 -13.67
N TRP A 145 0.41 7.95 -13.27
CA TRP A 145 -1.05 7.86 -13.30
C TRP A 145 -1.70 8.81 -12.28
N LEU A 146 -1.09 8.93 -11.12
CA LEU A 146 -1.58 9.78 -10.03
C LEU A 146 -1.36 11.28 -10.27
N GLN A 147 -0.54 11.67 -11.25
CA GLN A 147 -0.37 13.08 -11.64
C GLN A 147 -1.62 13.71 -12.25
N ALA A 148 -2.50 12.90 -12.82
CA ALA A 148 -3.76 13.40 -13.36
C ALA A 148 -4.84 13.59 -12.29
N VAL A 149 -4.57 13.21 -11.04
CA VAL A 149 -5.50 13.28 -9.91
C VAL A 149 -5.08 14.41 -9.00
N LEU A 150 -5.85 15.50 -8.97
CA LEU A 150 -5.64 16.63 -8.07
C LEU A 150 -6.11 16.27 -6.66
N VAL A 151 -5.46 16.84 -5.66
CA VAL A 151 -5.85 16.67 -4.26
C VAL A 151 -6.65 17.85 -3.77
N ALA A 152 -7.71 17.60 -3.03
CA ALA A 152 -8.53 18.59 -2.34
C ALA A 152 -8.52 18.29 -0.84
N GLU A 153 -8.56 19.34 -0.01
CA GLU A 153 -8.60 19.18 1.45
C GLU A 153 -9.95 18.63 1.93
N ASP A 154 -11.04 19.05 1.28
CA ASP A 154 -12.41 18.66 1.59
C ASP A 154 -13.31 18.69 0.34
N LEU A 155 -14.60 18.37 0.52
CA LEU A 155 -15.58 18.36 -0.56
C LEU A 155 -15.86 19.75 -1.17
N ASP A 156 -15.79 20.82 -0.37
CA ASP A 156 -16.01 22.17 -0.86
C ASP A 156 -14.85 22.62 -1.74
N ASP A 157 -13.63 22.24 -1.36
CA ASP A 157 -12.43 22.45 -2.16
C ASP A 157 -12.46 21.62 -3.44
N ALA A 158 -12.84 20.33 -3.32
CA ALA A 158 -13.02 19.46 -4.48
C ALA A 158 -14.02 20.03 -5.50
N GLN A 159 -15.16 20.58 -5.05
CA GLN A 159 -16.14 21.22 -5.92
C GLN A 159 -15.59 22.47 -6.62
N ARG A 160 -14.71 23.22 -5.97
CA ARG A 160 -14.05 24.39 -6.59
C ARG A 160 -13.09 23.93 -7.69
N LEU A 161 -12.23 22.96 -7.39
CA LEU A 161 -11.27 22.40 -8.34
C LEU A 161 -11.94 21.74 -9.55
N CYS A 162 -13.08 21.07 -9.35
CA CYS A 162 -13.83 20.44 -10.44
C CYS A 162 -14.25 21.38 -11.57
N ARG A 163 -14.35 22.69 -11.30
CA ARG A 163 -14.76 23.67 -12.34
C ARG A 163 -13.66 23.98 -13.35
N ASP A 164 -12.42 23.78 -12.96
CA ASP A 164 -11.23 24.17 -13.72
C ASP A 164 -10.41 22.96 -14.20
N LEU A 165 -10.99 21.73 -14.09
CA LEU A 165 -10.32 20.51 -14.53
C LEU A 165 -10.08 20.48 -16.04
N SER A 166 -8.88 20.11 -16.42
CA SER A 166 -8.56 19.77 -17.81
C SER A 166 -9.05 18.35 -18.15
N PRO A 167 -9.27 18.05 -19.46
CA PRO A 167 -9.64 16.71 -19.88
C PRO A 167 -8.62 15.65 -19.39
N GLY A 168 -9.14 14.61 -18.73
CA GLY A 168 -8.33 13.54 -18.16
C GLY A 168 -7.85 13.77 -16.73
N GLN A 169 -8.16 14.92 -16.14
CA GLN A 169 -7.92 15.17 -14.72
C GLN A 169 -9.15 14.81 -13.88
N SER A 170 -8.89 14.44 -12.63
CA SER A 170 -9.90 14.22 -11.58
C SER A 170 -9.44 14.82 -10.26
N VAL A 171 -10.33 14.85 -9.26
CA VAL A 171 -10.02 15.36 -7.91
C VAL A 171 -10.36 14.29 -6.90
N VAL A 172 -9.55 14.15 -5.86
CA VAL A 172 -9.81 13.25 -4.74
C VAL A 172 -9.56 13.95 -3.40
N THR A 173 -10.37 13.61 -2.39
CA THR A 173 -10.15 14.00 -1.00
C THR A 173 -9.46 12.90 -0.21
N PRO A 174 -8.84 13.21 0.96
CA PRO A 174 -8.22 12.19 1.83
C PRO A 174 -9.20 11.07 2.22
N ASP A 175 -10.47 11.39 2.42
CA ASP A 175 -11.53 10.42 2.76
C ASP A 175 -11.93 9.52 1.57
N GLY A 176 -11.32 9.69 0.40
CA GLY A 176 -11.56 8.86 -0.78
C GLY A 176 -12.78 9.29 -1.62
N HIS A 177 -13.31 10.48 -1.44
CA HIS A 177 -14.30 11.02 -2.38
C HIS A 177 -13.61 11.42 -3.68
N TRP A 178 -13.99 10.75 -4.77
CA TRP A 178 -13.37 10.87 -6.09
C TRP A 178 -14.39 11.05 -7.20
#